data_719df45665856acc1cf0897cdb1ef97f
#
_entry.id   719df45665856acc1cf0897cdb1ef97f
#
_cell.length_a   1.000
_cell.length_b   1.000
_cell.length_c   1.000
_cell.angle_alpha   90.00
_cell.angle_beta   90.00
_cell.angle_gamma   90.00
#
_symmetry.space_group_name_H-M   'P 1'
#
loop_
_entity.id
_entity.type
_entity.pdbx_description
1 polymer ?
#
loop_
_entity_poly.entity_id
_entity_poly.type
_entity_poly.pdbx_seq_one_letter_code
_entity_poly.pdbx_strand_id
1 'polypeptide(L)'
;MEASENKRVWFITGASRGIGAEIASAALAAGDRVVATARDPRSITDRFGRPEALLPLALDVTDEGSVAAAVEAAVARFGRIDVLVNNAGYGVIGAIEEIQGDEVRRVFETNVFGLLAVTRAALPQLRKQRAGLILNLSSVGGYRSGPGFGIYCSTKFAVEAISEALHAELAPLGIAVTVLEPGYFRTEFLEAKSAVATGEVIADYAETAGQVRSHAKEVSLQQPGDPVRLARVVVELARAKNP
;
A
#
# COMPACT_ATOMS: atom_id res chain seq x y z
N MET A 1 -9.21 34.20 5.59
CA MET A 1 -8.45 33.74 4.42
C MET A 1 -7.16 32.99 4.80
N GLU A 2 -7.18 32.21 5.91
CA GLU A 2 -5.97 31.54 6.46
C GLU A 2 -6.01 30.00 6.42
N ALA A 3 -7.03 29.38 5.82
CA ALA A 3 -7.16 27.91 5.79
C ALA A 3 -6.53 27.26 4.53
N SER A 4 -5.82 28.00 3.67
CA SER A 4 -5.29 27.51 2.38
C SER A 4 -3.86 26.98 2.45
N GLU A 5 -3.08 27.29 3.51
CA GLU A 5 -1.63 27.11 3.49
C GLU A 5 -1.11 25.74 3.99
N ASN A 6 -1.96 24.85 4.50
CA ASN A 6 -1.48 23.62 5.14
C ASN A 6 -2.11 22.33 4.61
N LYS A 7 -2.70 22.33 3.41
CA LYS A 7 -3.28 21.12 2.81
C LYS A 7 -2.18 20.27 2.19
N ARG A 8 -2.00 19.06 2.70
CA ARG A 8 -1.06 18.08 2.14
C ARG A 8 -1.61 17.44 0.89
N VAL A 9 -0.71 17.04 0.03
CA VAL A 9 -1.02 16.24 -1.16
C VAL A 9 -0.57 14.80 -0.92
N TRP A 10 -1.52 13.90 -0.88
CA TRP A 10 -1.31 12.46 -0.72
C TRP A 10 -1.31 11.79 -2.08
N PHE A 11 -0.34 10.92 -2.32
CA PHE A 11 -0.33 9.99 -3.45
C PHE A 11 -0.46 8.57 -2.91
N ILE A 12 -1.59 7.91 -3.18
CA ILE A 12 -1.93 6.63 -2.55
C ILE A 12 -2.10 5.56 -3.63
N THR A 13 -1.28 4.52 -3.58
CA THR A 13 -1.42 3.38 -4.49
C THR A 13 -2.43 2.37 -3.95
N GLY A 14 -3.25 1.77 -4.84
CA GLY A 14 -4.25 0.78 -4.43
C GLY A 14 -5.37 1.34 -3.55
N ALA A 15 -5.87 2.54 -3.87
CA ALA A 15 -6.84 3.28 -3.07
C ALA A 15 -8.31 2.96 -3.38
N SER A 16 -8.61 1.91 -4.15
CA SER A 16 -10.01 1.54 -4.48
C SER A 16 -10.74 0.83 -3.36
N ARG A 17 -10.04 0.18 -2.43
CA ARG A 17 -10.60 -0.61 -1.32
C ARG A 17 -9.62 -0.74 -0.16
N GLY A 18 -10.07 -1.38 0.92
CA GLY A 18 -9.25 -1.73 2.07
C GLY A 18 -8.55 -0.53 2.71
N ILE A 19 -7.35 -0.74 3.24
CA ILE A 19 -6.59 0.26 3.99
C ILE A 19 -6.31 1.51 3.13
N GLY A 20 -5.93 1.35 1.86
CA GLY A 20 -5.65 2.48 0.97
C GLY A 20 -6.86 3.40 0.77
N ALA A 21 -8.06 2.83 0.64
CA ALA A 21 -9.29 3.60 0.51
C ALA A 21 -9.66 4.32 1.82
N GLU A 22 -9.46 3.68 2.98
CA GLU A 22 -9.70 4.33 4.27
C GLU A 22 -8.71 5.47 4.54
N ILE A 23 -7.43 5.31 4.16
CA ILE A 23 -6.43 6.39 4.23
C ILE A 23 -6.86 7.56 3.32
N ALA A 24 -7.30 7.29 2.09
CA ALA A 24 -7.81 8.32 1.19
C ALA A 24 -9.02 9.05 1.79
N SER A 25 -9.97 8.30 2.38
CA SER A 25 -11.14 8.86 3.06
C SER A 25 -10.75 9.76 4.23
N ALA A 26 -9.84 9.29 5.09
CA ALA A 26 -9.37 10.05 6.25
C ALA A 26 -8.61 11.32 5.86
N ALA A 27 -7.75 11.25 4.82
CA ALA A 27 -7.01 12.40 4.31
C ALA A 27 -7.97 13.47 3.72
N LEU A 28 -8.96 13.05 2.92
CA LEU A 28 -10.00 13.95 2.39
C LEU A 28 -10.81 14.59 3.51
N ALA A 29 -11.24 13.81 4.51
CA ALA A 29 -11.98 14.30 5.68
C ALA A 29 -11.15 15.30 6.52
N ALA A 30 -9.83 15.16 6.53
CA ALA A 30 -8.91 16.10 7.18
C ALA A 30 -8.65 17.38 6.34
N GLY A 31 -9.29 17.53 5.18
CA GLY A 31 -9.19 18.68 4.29
C GLY A 31 -8.00 18.65 3.33
N ASP A 32 -7.26 17.54 3.28
CA ASP A 32 -6.09 17.35 2.41
C ASP A 32 -6.52 17.05 0.96
N ARG A 33 -5.57 17.08 0.04
CA ARG A 33 -5.73 16.69 -1.37
C ARG A 33 -5.24 15.27 -1.56
N VAL A 34 -5.95 14.48 -2.34
CA VAL A 34 -5.64 13.07 -2.53
C VAL A 34 -5.55 12.72 -4.02
N VAL A 35 -4.44 12.18 -4.42
CA VAL A 35 -4.28 11.40 -5.66
C VAL A 35 -4.51 9.95 -5.28
N ALA A 36 -5.69 9.44 -5.59
CA ALA A 36 -6.05 8.05 -5.33
C ALA A 36 -5.88 7.24 -6.61
N THR A 37 -5.14 6.14 -6.53
CA THR A 37 -4.85 5.35 -7.72
C THR A 37 -5.33 3.92 -7.62
N ALA A 38 -5.78 3.38 -8.75
CA ALA A 38 -6.17 1.98 -8.92
C ALA A 38 -6.02 1.58 -10.40
N ARG A 39 -6.00 0.29 -10.72
CA ARG A 39 -5.98 -0.19 -12.11
C ARG A 39 -7.23 0.27 -12.89
N ASP A 40 -8.38 0.30 -12.22
CA ASP A 40 -9.60 0.92 -12.74
C ASP A 40 -9.99 2.13 -11.87
N PRO A 41 -9.79 3.37 -12.33
CA PRO A 41 -10.07 4.56 -11.55
C PRO A 41 -11.58 4.79 -11.34
N ARG A 42 -12.48 4.10 -12.06
CA ARG A 42 -13.92 4.16 -11.82
C ARG A 42 -14.26 3.68 -10.42
N SER A 43 -13.57 2.64 -9.92
CA SER A 43 -13.75 2.14 -8.56
C SER A 43 -13.51 3.20 -7.48
N ILE A 44 -12.66 4.19 -7.75
CA ILE A 44 -12.41 5.33 -6.87
C ILE A 44 -13.54 6.35 -6.99
N THR A 45 -13.95 6.69 -8.20
CA THR A 45 -15.04 7.66 -8.41
C THR A 45 -16.38 7.14 -7.91
N ASP A 46 -16.63 5.84 -8.01
CA ASP A 46 -17.86 5.21 -7.48
C ASP A 46 -17.92 5.29 -5.95
N ARG A 47 -16.76 5.21 -5.28
CA ARG A 47 -16.67 5.28 -3.83
C ARG A 47 -16.71 6.71 -3.28
N PHE A 48 -15.98 7.62 -3.90
CA PHE A 48 -15.71 8.96 -3.34
C PHE A 48 -16.41 10.09 -4.09
N GLY A 49 -17.04 9.81 -5.23
CA GLY A 49 -17.49 10.86 -6.16
C GLY A 49 -16.31 11.58 -6.81
N ARG A 50 -16.48 12.84 -7.09
CA ARG A 50 -15.48 13.70 -7.75
C ARG A 50 -15.28 15.03 -7.02
N PRO A 51 -14.95 15.04 -5.71
CA PRO A 51 -14.64 16.29 -5.05
C PRO A 51 -13.37 16.92 -5.63
N GLU A 52 -13.25 18.24 -5.61
CA GLU A 52 -12.11 18.97 -6.19
C GLU A 52 -10.77 18.56 -5.56
N ALA A 53 -10.78 18.15 -4.30
CA ALA A 53 -9.61 17.69 -3.57
C ALA A 53 -9.15 16.27 -3.97
N LEU A 54 -9.91 15.54 -4.79
CA LEU A 54 -9.59 14.17 -5.21
C LEU A 54 -9.20 14.15 -6.69
N LEU A 55 -8.07 13.50 -6.99
CA LEU A 55 -7.65 13.15 -8.34
C LEU A 55 -7.61 11.62 -8.45
N PRO A 56 -8.63 10.98 -9.06
CA PRO A 56 -8.59 9.55 -9.34
C PRO A 56 -7.75 9.30 -10.59
N LEU A 57 -6.79 8.38 -10.51
CA LEU A 57 -5.92 8.02 -11.64
C LEU A 57 -5.87 6.50 -11.85
N ALA A 58 -5.71 6.11 -13.12
CA ALA A 58 -5.31 4.76 -13.46
C ALA A 58 -3.84 4.56 -13.09
N LEU A 59 -3.54 3.46 -12.43
CA LEU A 59 -2.17 3.08 -12.11
C LEU A 59 -2.07 1.55 -11.97
N ASP A 60 -1.25 0.94 -12.80
CA ASP A 60 -0.65 -0.36 -12.55
C ASP A 60 0.78 -0.14 -12.08
N VAL A 61 1.08 -0.54 -10.85
CA VAL A 61 2.41 -0.35 -10.25
C VAL A 61 3.49 -1.22 -10.91
N THR A 62 3.09 -2.23 -11.69
CA THR A 62 4.00 -3.11 -12.45
C THR A 62 4.36 -2.56 -13.83
N ASP A 63 3.76 -1.43 -14.23
CA ASP A 63 4.03 -0.73 -15.49
C ASP A 63 4.70 0.62 -15.19
N GLU A 64 5.99 0.73 -15.48
CA GLU A 64 6.77 1.96 -15.24
C GLU A 64 6.22 3.17 -16.00
N GLY A 65 5.64 2.97 -17.19
CA GLY A 65 5.00 4.04 -17.97
C GLY A 65 3.74 4.56 -17.28
N SER A 66 2.91 3.64 -16.77
CA SER A 66 1.73 3.97 -15.95
C SER A 66 2.11 4.72 -14.67
N VAL A 67 3.19 4.28 -14.02
CA VAL A 67 3.73 4.93 -12.81
C VAL A 67 4.18 6.36 -13.11
N ALA A 68 5.00 6.55 -14.14
CA ALA A 68 5.51 7.87 -14.52
C ALA A 68 4.36 8.84 -14.85
N ALA A 69 3.41 8.40 -15.67
CA ALA A 69 2.25 9.22 -16.05
C ALA A 69 1.39 9.62 -14.86
N ALA A 70 1.18 8.72 -13.89
CA ALA A 70 0.39 9.03 -12.70
C ALA A 70 1.09 10.04 -11.78
N VAL A 71 2.41 9.93 -11.59
CA VAL A 71 3.20 10.89 -10.80
C VAL A 71 3.21 12.26 -11.48
N GLU A 72 3.44 12.32 -12.80
CA GLU A 72 3.39 13.56 -13.58
C GLU A 72 2.02 14.24 -13.46
N ALA A 73 0.92 13.49 -13.62
CA ALA A 73 -0.43 14.03 -13.48
C ALA A 73 -0.71 14.57 -12.07
N ALA A 74 -0.21 13.90 -11.02
CA ALA A 74 -0.32 14.37 -9.65
C ALA A 74 0.39 15.72 -9.45
N VAL A 75 1.63 15.83 -9.94
CA VAL A 75 2.43 17.06 -9.84
C VAL A 75 1.81 18.18 -10.71
N ALA A 76 1.35 17.87 -11.91
CA ALA A 76 0.68 18.85 -12.77
C ALA A 76 -0.60 19.41 -12.10
N ARG A 77 -1.36 18.56 -11.39
CA ARG A 77 -2.64 18.97 -10.76
C ARG A 77 -2.46 19.73 -9.46
N PHE A 78 -1.51 19.32 -8.63
CA PHE A 78 -1.39 19.83 -7.26
C PHE A 78 -0.05 20.54 -6.96
N GLY A 79 0.92 20.46 -7.88
CA GLY A 79 2.23 21.12 -7.79
C GLY A 79 3.23 20.40 -6.88
N ARG A 80 2.79 19.42 -6.08
CA ARG A 80 3.61 18.74 -5.07
C ARG A 80 3.07 17.37 -4.70
N ILE A 81 3.90 16.60 -4.01
CA ILE A 81 3.52 15.38 -3.27
C ILE A 81 4.12 15.52 -1.88
N ASP A 82 3.28 15.46 -0.83
CA ASP A 82 3.74 15.56 0.56
C ASP A 82 3.83 14.21 1.23
N VAL A 83 2.89 13.32 0.91
CA VAL A 83 2.83 11.96 1.47
C VAL A 83 2.65 10.97 0.34
N LEU A 84 3.62 10.09 0.17
CA LEU A 84 3.51 8.92 -0.70
C LEU A 84 3.11 7.72 0.14
N VAL A 85 2.01 7.05 -0.22
CA VAL A 85 1.57 5.81 0.42
C VAL A 85 1.68 4.66 -0.57
N ASN A 86 2.70 3.84 -0.41
CA ASN A 86 2.88 2.58 -1.13
C ASN A 86 2.03 1.48 -0.47
N ASN A 87 0.76 1.43 -0.85
CA ASN A 87 -0.21 0.50 -0.29
C ASN A 87 -0.60 -0.62 -1.27
N ALA A 88 -0.43 -0.43 -2.58
CA ALA A 88 -0.76 -1.46 -3.56
C ALA A 88 -0.01 -2.76 -3.27
N GLY A 89 -0.75 -3.85 -3.18
CA GLY A 89 -0.21 -5.16 -2.88
C GLY A 89 -1.31 -6.20 -2.71
N TYR A 90 -0.90 -7.46 -2.74
CA TYR A 90 -1.79 -8.58 -2.49
C TYR A 90 -1.05 -9.74 -1.82
N GLY A 91 -1.82 -10.70 -1.29
CA GLY A 91 -1.29 -11.88 -0.61
C GLY A 91 -1.34 -13.13 -1.47
N VAL A 92 -0.49 -14.10 -1.15
CA VAL A 92 -0.55 -15.47 -1.65
C VAL A 92 -0.58 -16.41 -0.46
N ILE A 93 -1.50 -17.37 -0.47
CA ILE A 93 -1.70 -18.34 0.60
C ILE A 93 -1.51 -19.76 0.06
N GLY A 94 -0.48 -20.44 0.57
CA GLY A 94 -0.13 -21.81 0.23
C GLY A 94 1.20 -22.21 0.83
N ALA A 95 1.50 -23.50 0.89
CA ALA A 95 2.85 -23.95 1.18
C ALA A 95 3.80 -23.47 0.07
N ILE A 96 5.08 -23.30 0.37
CA ILE A 96 6.06 -22.81 -0.59
C ILE A 96 6.10 -23.68 -1.86
N GLU A 97 5.99 -24.99 -1.69
CA GLU A 97 5.99 -25.97 -2.78
C GLU A 97 4.70 -25.90 -3.64
N GLU A 98 3.57 -25.52 -3.03
CA GLU A 98 2.29 -25.40 -3.73
C GLU A 98 2.19 -24.16 -4.64
N ILE A 99 2.98 -23.11 -4.36
CA ILE A 99 2.88 -21.82 -5.07
C ILE A 99 3.71 -21.86 -6.34
N GLN A 100 3.04 -21.74 -7.49
CA GLN A 100 3.68 -21.78 -8.81
C GLN A 100 4.64 -20.60 -9.00
N GLY A 101 5.76 -20.83 -9.71
CA GLY A 101 6.81 -19.84 -9.91
C GLY A 101 6.33 -18.52 -10.52
N ASP A 102 5.33 -18.57 -11.39
CA ASP A 102 4.74 -17.36 -11.99
C ASP A 102 3.94 -16.55 -10.98
N GLU A 103 3.28 -17.20 -10.01
CA GLU A 103 2.58 -16.48 -8.93
C GLU A 103 3.58 -15.84 -7.97
N VAL A 104 4.69 -16.53 -7.66
CA VAL A 104 5.80 -15.95 -6.90
C VAL A 104 6.32 -14.69 -7.59
N ARG A 105 6.58 -14.73 -8.90
CA ARG A 105 7.03 -13.56 -9.64
C ARG A 105 6.02 -12.43 -9.58
N ARG A 106 4.73 -12.71 -9.86
CA ARG A 106 3.67 -11.69 -9.85
C ARG A 106 3.50 -10.98 -8.51
N VAL A 107 3.59 -11.71 -7.39
CA VAL A 107 3.47 -11.07 -6.07
C VAL A 107 4.68 -10.19 -5.75
N PHE A 108 5.88 -10.59 -6.15
CA PHE A 108 7.08 -9.76 -6.04
C PHE A 108 7.01 -8.53 -6.97
N GLU A 109 6.56 -8.70 -8.22
CA GLU A 109 6.36 -7.58 -9.16
C GLU A 109 5.45 -6.50 -8.56
N THR A 110 4.35 -6.90 -7.93
CA THR A 110 3.44 -5.92 -7.34
C THR A 110 3.96 -5.36 -6.02
N ASN A 111 4.31 -6.24 -5.06
CA ASN A 111 4.56 -5.83 -3.67
C ASN A 111 5.94 -5.20 -3.46
N VAL A 112 6.92 -5.57 -4.28
CA VAL A 112 8.31 -5.13 -4.15
C VAL A 112 8.73 -4.23 -5.30
N PHE A 113 8.71 -4.72 -6.53
CA PHE A 113 9.17 -3.93 -7.67
C PHE A 113 8.23 -2.77 -7.99
N GLY A 114 6.92 -2.95 -7.84
CA GLY A 114 5.94 -1.87 -7.97
C GLY A 114 6.11 -0.77 -6.94
N LEU A 115 6.37 -1.13 -5.66
CA LEU A 115 6.71 -0.16 -4.62
C LEU A 115 7.97 0.63 -4.99
N LEU A 116 9.01 -0.05 -5.46
CA LEU A 116 10.26 0.59 -5.91
C LEU A 116 10.02 1.52 -7.10
N ALA A 117 9.24 1.09 -8.10
CA ALA A 117 8.94 1.89 -9.28
C ALA A 117 8.24 3.19 -8.89
N VAL A 118 7.18 3.12 -8.06
CA VAL A 118 6.44 4.31 -7.59
C VAL A 118 7.33 5.22 -6.75
N THR A 119 8.11 4.65 -5.82
CA THR A 119 9.04 5.41 -4.99
C THR A 119 10.06 6.15 -5.83
N ARG A 120 10.71 5.47 -6.78
CA ARG A 120 11.71 6.05 -7.70
C ARG A 120 11.12 7.17 -8.55
N ALA A 121 9.91 7.02 -9.02
CA ALA A 121 9.22 8.06 -9.81
C ALA A 121 8.88 9.30 -8.97
N ALA A 122 8.48 9.13 -7.70
CA ALA A 122 8.15 10.24 -6.81
C ALA A 122 9.38 10.96 -6.22
N LEU A 123 10.50 10.26 -6.03
CA LEU A 123 11.71 10.79 -5.40
C LEU A 123 12.27 12.09 -6.02
N PRO A 124 12.32 12.29 -7.35
CA PRO A 124 12.77 13.56 -7.92
C PRO A 124 11.96 14.76 -7.41
N GLN A 125 10.64 14.61 -7.31
CA GLN A 125 9.76 15.66 -6.79
C GLN A 125 9.99 15.90 -5.28
N LEU A 126 10.07 14.84 -4.48
CA LEU A 126 10.33 14.93 -3.03
C LEU A 126 11.69 15.57 -2.74
N ARG A 127 12.74 15.19 -3.49
CA ARG A 127 14.07 15.78 -3.39
C ARG A 127 14.08 17.27 -3.74
N LYS A 128 13.34 17.68 -4.78
CA LYS A 128 13.18 19.09 -5.16
C LYS A 128 12.50 19.88 -4.04
N GLN A 129 11.55 19.30 -3.35
CA GLN A 129 10.84 19.91 -2.21
C GLN A 129 11.70 19.98 -0.94
N ARG A 130 12.72 19.12 -0.79
CA ARG A 130 13.47 18.92 0.45
C ARG A 130 12.57 18.61 1.65
N ALA A 131 11.47 17.96 1.37
CA ALA A 131 10.45 17.59 2.35
C ALA A 131 9.54 16.51 1.77
N GLY A 132 9.01 15.64 2.61
CA GLY A 132 8.03 14.63 2.27
C GLY A 132 8.03 13.47 3.26
N LEU A 133 7.02 12.64 3.13
CA LEU A 133 6.89 11.40 3.90
C LEU A 133 6.56 10.26 2.95
N ILE A 134 7.30 9.17 3.04
CA ILE A 134 7.00 7.90 2.36
C ILE A 134 6.47 6.92 3.41
N LEU A 135 5.27 6.43 3.20
CA LEU A 135 4.65 5.39 4.01
C LEU A 135 4.60 4.10 3.21
N ASN A 136 5.36 3.11 3.64
CA ASN A 136 5.40 1.79 3.02
C ASN A 136 4.52 0.82 3.78
N LEU A 137 3.48 0.28 3.14
CA LEU A 137 2.61 -0.71 3.76
C LEU A 137 3.28 -2.09 3.74
N SER A 138 3.88 -2.43 4.85
CA SER A 138 4.39 -3.75 5.17
C SER A 138 3.29 -4.62 5.81
N SER A 139 3.60 -5.36 6.82
CA SER A 139 2.71 -6.24 7.59
C SER A 139 3.48 -6.74 8.81
N VAL A 140 2.79 -7.27 9.82
CA VAL A 140 3.44 -8.17 10.80
C VAL A 140 4.16 -9.35 10.11
N GLY A 141 3.75 -9.67 8.86
CA GLY A 141 4.43 -10.61 7.98
C GLY A 141 5.78 -10.13 7.42
N GLY A 142 6.16 -8.85 7.58
CA GLY A 142 7.50 -8.33 7.27
C GLY A 142 8.52 -8.55 8.39
N TYR A 143 8.03 -8.89 9.57
CA TYR A 143 8.79 -9.10 10.78
C TYR A 143 8.82 -10.58 11.19
N ARG A 144 7.73 -11.32 10.95
CA ARG A 144 7.62 -12.75 11.25
C ARG A 144 6.86 -13.49 10.16
N SER A 145 7.37 -14.64 9.75
CA SER A 145 6.68 -15.53 8.80
C SER A 145 6.08 -16.75 9.50
N GLY A 146 5.15 -17.42 8.82
CA GLY A 146 4.52 -18.66 9.27
C GLY A 146 4.05 -19.54 8.11
N PRO A 147 3.58 -20.77 8.39
CA PRO A 147 3.03 -21.66 7.37
C PRO A 147 1.98 -20.97 6.51
N GLY A 148 1.95 -21.28 5.23
CA GLY A 148 0.95 -20.77 4.29
C GLY A 148 1.17 -19.33 3.83
N PHE A 149 2.01 -18.53 4.48
CA PHE A 149 2.29 -17.13 4.10
C PHE A 149 3.76 -16.88 3.72
N GLY A 150 4.60 -17.91 3.58
CA GLY A 150 6.03 -17.77 3.35
C GLY A 150 6.39 -16.84 2.19
N ILE A 151 5.78 -17.02 1.02
CA ILE A 151 6.02 -16.18 -0.17
C ILE A 151 5.53 -14.74 0.03
N TYR A 152 4.33 -14.56 0.59
CA TYR A 152 3.84 -13.22 0.91
C TYR A 152 4.75 -12.51 1.92
N CYS A 153 5.09 -13.18 3.01
CA CYS A 153 5.97 -12.61 4.03
C CYS A 153 7.34 -12.23 3.47
N SER A 154 7.92 -13.02 2.57
CA SER A 154 9.20 -12.68 1.94
C SER A 154 9.15 -11.36 1.16
N THR A 155 8.01 -11.02 0.53
CA THR A 155 7.82 -9.69 -0.09
C THR A 155 7.80 -8.59 0.96
N LYS A 156 7.22 -8.85 2.13
CA LYS A 156 7.14 -7.84 3.20
C LYS A 156 8.47 -7.67 3.95
N PHE A 157 9.25 -8.73 4.14
CA PHE A 157 10.64 -8.62 4.58
C PHE A 157 11.49 -7.77 3.62
N ALA A 158 11.28 -7.91 2.30
CA ALA A 158 11.94 -7.05 1.32
C ALA A 158 11.53 -5.58 1.47
N VAL A 159 10.24 -5.30 1.73
CA VAL A 159 9.74 -3.94 2.00
C VAL A 159 10.38 -3.34 3.24
N GLU A 160 10.57 -4.11 4.33
CA GLU A 160 11.29 -3.65 5.53
C GLU A 160 12.71 -3.22 5.20
N ALA A 161 13.51 -4.09 4.58
CA ALA A 161 14.89 -3.80 4.23
C ALA A 161 15.03 -2.58 3.30
N ILE A 162 14.13 -2.46 2.30
CA ILE A 162 14.08 -1.30 1.39
C ILE A 162 13.77 -0.03 2.18
N SER A 163 12.85 -0.10 3.13
CA SER A 163 12.41 1.06 3.92
C SER A 163 13.50 1.55 4.86
N GLU A 164 14.23 0.65 5.51
CA GLU A 164 15.40 0.99 6.34
C GLU A 164 16.48 1.70 5.52
N ALA A 165 16.80 1.19 4.34
CA ALA A 165 17.77 1.81 3.44
C ALA A 165 17.29 3.21 3.00
N LEU A 166 16.05 3.33 2.54
CA LEU A 166 15.46 4.61 2.14
C LEU A 166 15.43 5.62 3.30
N HIS A 167 15.12 5.19 4.52
CA HIS A 167 15.15 6.06 5.70
C HIS A 167 16.54 6.69 5.89
N ALA A 168 17.59 5.89 5.86
CA ALA A 168 18.97 6.38 6.01
C ALA A 168 19.40 7.29 4.85
N GLU A 169 19.07 6.92 3.61
CA GLU A 169 19.44 7.67 2.41
C GLU A 169 18.71 9.02 2.30
N LEU A 170 17.45 9.09 2.73
CA LEU A 170 16.58 10.24 2.50
C LEU A 170 16.53 11.22 3.69
N ALA A 171 16.91 10.80 4.90
CA ALA A 171 16.94 11.65 6.08
C ALA A 171 17.74 12.95 5.88
N PRO A 172 18.95 12.96 5.26
CA PRO A 172 19.69 14.20 4.99
C PRO A 172 19.00 15.12 3.97
N LEU A 173 18.01 14.59 3.25
CA LEU A 173 17.22 15.33 2.26
C LEU A 173 15.91 15.90 2.85
N GLY A 174 15.64 15.67 4.15
CA GLY A 174 14.42 16.11 4.82
C GLY A 174 13.18 15.30 4.42
N ILE A 175 13.38 14.07 3.92
CA ILE A 175 12.30 13.16 3.53
C ILE A 175 12.26 12.03 4.57
N ALA A 176 11.13 11.89 5.25
CA ALA A 176 10.91 10.81 6.21
C ALA A 176 10.42 9.53 5.50
N VAL A 177 10.77 8.39 6.06
CA VAL A 177 10.27 7.09 5.61
C VAL A 177 9.80 6.31 6.82
N THR A 178 8.55 5.83 6.77
CA THR A 178 7.93 5.08 7.87
C THR A 178 7.28 3.83 7.32
N VAL A 179 7.45 2.72 8.01
CA VAL A 179 6.81 1.45 7.70
C VAL A 179 5.52 1.32 8.51
N LEU A 180 4.47 0.86 7.87
CA LEU A 180 3.23 0.48 8.52
C LEU A 180 3.14 -1.03 8.53
N GLU A 181 3.07 -1.63 9.72
CA GLU A 181 3.04 -3.08 9.94
C GLU A 181 1.67 -3.56 10.46
N PRO A 182 0.59 -3.46 9.66
CA PRO A 182 -0.72 -3.90 10.12
C PRO A 182 -0.75 -5.41 10.37
N GLY A 183 -1.45 -5.81 11.44
CA GLY A 183 -1.86 -7.18 11.67
C GLY A 183 -3.12 -7.53 10.88
N TYR A 184 -4.06 -8.21 11.52
CA TYR A 184 -5.34 -8.59 10.92
C TYR A 184 -6.35 -7.43 10.98
N PHE A 185 -6.47 -6.67 9.89
CA PHE A 185 -7.46 -5.60 9.73
C PHE A 185 -8.65 -6.06 8.87
N ARG A 186 -9.85 -5.64 9.27
CA ARG A 186 -11.12 -6.00 8.62
C ARG A 186 -11.26 -5.31 7.27
N THR A 187 -10.71 -5.98 6.26
CA THR A 187 -10.71 -5.57 4.86
C THR A 187 -10.93 -6.80 3.98
N GLU A 188 -11.10 -6.59 2.69
CA GLU A 188 -11.19 -7.64 1.68
C GLU A 188 -9.83 -8.29 1.36
N PHE A 189 -8.80 -8.08 2.21
CA PHE A 189 -7.45 -8.61 1.94
C PHE A 189 -7.42 -10.14 1.86
N LEU A 190 -8.24 -10.85 2.63
CA LEU A 190 -8.34 -12.32 2.60
C LEU A 190 -9.32 -12.85 1.55
N GLU A 191 -10.01 -11.97 0.81
CA GLU A 191 -10.86 -12.35 -0.31
C GLU A 191 -10.03 -12.77 -1.53
N ALA A 192 -10.58 -13.64 -2.39
CA ALA A 192 -9.89 -14.19 -3.56
C ALA A 192 -9.30 -13.14 -4.53
N LYS A 193 -9.80 -11.90 -4.48
CA LYS A 193 -9.27 -10.78 -5.26
C LYS A 193 -8.01 -10.15 -4.68
N SER A 194 -7.67 -10.45 -3.43
CA SER A 194 -6.54 -9.85 -2.71
C SER A 194 -5.63 -10.86 -2.02
N ALA A 195 -6.11 -12.09 -1.79
CA ALA A 195 -5.28 -13.21 -1.34
C ALA A 195 -5.54 -14.37 -2.31
N VAL A 196 -4.59 -14.59 -3.21
CA VAL A 196 -4.65 -15.66 -4.18
C VAL A 196 -4.32 -16.97 -3.45
N ALA A 197 -5.28 -17.89 -3.42
CA ALA A 197 -5.00 -19.26 -3.00
C ALA A 197 -4.33 -20.01 -4.16
N THR A 198 -3.34 -20.83 -3.85
CA THR A 198 -2.71 -21.70 -4.85
C THR A 198 -3.75 -22.60 -5.55
N GLY A 199 -3.56 -22.84 -6.84
CA GLY A 199 -4.41 -23.77 -7.60
C GLY A 199 -4.07 -25.24 -7.33
N GLU A 200 -2.89 -25.53 -6.79
CA GLU A 200 -2.43 -26.86 -6.43
C GLU A 200 -2.45 -27.02 -4.91
N VAL A 201 -2.99 -28.11 -4.42
CA VAL A 201 -3.06 -28.44 -3.00
C VAL A 201 -2.45 -29.80 -2.78
N ILE A 202 -1.38 -29.85 -1.99
CA ILE A 202 -0.66 -31.07 -1.64
C ILE A 202 -1.17 -31.54 -0.27
N ALA A 203 -1.64 -32.80 -0.20
CA ALA A 203 -2.26 -33.36 0.99
C ALA A 203 -1.34 -33.32 2.22
N ASP A 204 -0.04 -33.46 2.02
CA ASP A 204 0.97 -33.48 3.10
C ASP A 204 1.05 -32.13 3.87
N TYR A 205 0.56 -31.04 3.27
CA TYR A 205 0.46 -29.73 3.91
C TYR A 205 -0.89 -29.40 4.55
N ALA A 206 -1.79 -30.40 4.66
CA ALA A 206 -3.14 -30.21 5.21
C ALA A 206 -3.12 -29.61 6.62
N GLU A 207 -2.24 -30.12 7.50
CA GLU A 207 -2.10 -29.70 8.90
C GLU A 207 -1.33 -28.37 9.09
N THR A 208 -0.78 -27.80 8.02
CA THR A 208 -0.01 -26.55 8.06
C THR A 208 -0.64 -25.49 7.15
N ALA A 209 -0.24 -25.38 5.91
CA ALA A 209 -0.81 -24.42 4.95
C ALA A 209 -2.32 -24.63 4.71
N GLY A 210 -2.79 -25.88 4.81
CA GLY A 210 -4.21 -26.22 4.72
C GLY A 210 -5.05 -25.58 5.82
N GLN A 211 -4.63 -25.68 7.07
CA GLN A 211 -5.30 -25.00 8.20
C GLN A 211 -5.31 -23.49 8.04
N VAL A 212 -4.22 -22.90 7.55
CA VAL A 212 -4.13 -21.44 7.29
C VAL A 212 -5.12 -21.01 6.20
N ARG A 213 -5.24 -21.79 5.11
CA ARG A 213 -6.23 -21.51 4.06
C ARG A 213 -7.67 -21.57 4.58
N SER A 214 -7.98 -22.55 5.44
CA SER A 214 -9.31 -22.65 6.05
C SER A 214 -9.59 -21.49 7.00
N HIS A 215 -8.65 -21.19 7.89
CA HIS A 215 -8.77 -20.09 8.84
C HIS A 215 -8.90 -18.72 8.13
N ALA A 216 -8.15 -18.48 7.05
CA ALA A 216 -8.25 -17.24 6.28
C ALA A 216 -9.67 -17.01 5.73
N LYS A 217 -10.36 -18.08 5.30
CA LYS A 217 -11.77 -18.01 4.83
C LYS A 217 -12.73 -17.73 5.98
N GLU A 218 -12.50 -18.33 7.15
CA GLU A 218 -13.36 -18.15 8.32
C GLU A 218 -13.30 -16.74 8.89
N VAL A 219 -12.10 -16.13 8.94
CA VAL A 219 -11.89 -14.81 9.55
C VAL A 219 -12.04 -13.66 8.56
N SER A 220 -12.23 -13.93 7.26
CA SER A 220 -12.40 -12.88 6.26
C SER A 220 -13.57 -11.97 6.60
N LEU A 221 -13.35 -10.64 6.57
CA LEU A 221 -14.29 -9.58 6.96
C LEU A 221 -14.68 -9.58 8.46
N GLN A 222 -14.06 -10.45 9.27
CA GLN A 222 -14.27 -10.52 10.74
C GLN A 222 -12.99 -10.20 11.53
N GLN A 223 -11.94 -9.74 10.86
CA GLN A 223 -10.68 -9.41 11.49
C GLN A 223 -10.88 -8.33 12.57
N PRO A 224 -10.13 -8.39 13.70
CA PRO A 224 -10.33 -7.50 14.83
C PRO A 224 -9.90 -6.06 14.57
N GLY A 225 -8.93 -5.83 13.70
CA GLY A 225 -8.41 -4.50 13.39
C GLY A 225 -9.42 -3.66 12.61
N ASP A 226 -9.56 -2.41 13.01
CA ASP A 226 -10.44 -1.42 12.38
C ASP A 226 -9.64 -0.56 11.39
N PRO A 227 -9.86 -0.71 10.06
CA PRO A 227 -9.11 0.04 9.06
C PRO A 227 -9.41 1.56 9.10
N VAL A 228 -10.58 1.97 9.59
CA VAL A 228 -10.91 3.39 9.74
C VAL A 228 -10.07 4.03 10.86
N ARG A 229 -9.88 3.31 11.98
CA ARG A 229 -9.00 3.78 13.06
C ARG A 229 -7.55 3.84 12.60
N LEU A 230 -7.07 2.80 11.88
CA LEU A 230 -5.74 2.81 11.30
C LEU A 230 -5.53 4.04 10.41
N ALA A 231 -6.46 4.31 9.50
CA ALA A 231 -6.38 5.44 8.58
C ALA A 231 -6.28 6.79 9.31
N ARG A 232 -7.02 6.98 10.41
CA ARG A 232 -6.91 8.19 11.25
C ARG A 232 -5.52 8.32 11.87
N VAL A 233 -4.99 7.24 12.43
CA VAL A 233 -3.63 7.21 13.00
C VAL A 233 -2.58 7.52 11.92
N VAL A 234 -2.75 7.01 10.70
CA VAL A 234 -1.85 7.31 9.56
C VAL A 234 -1.88 8.81 9.20
N VAL A 235 -3.06 9.44 9.21
CA VAL A 235 -3.18 10.89 8.95
C VAL A 235 -2.56 11.71 10.09
N GLU A 236 -2.74 11.29 11.34
CA GLU A 236 -2.08 11.92 12.51
C GLU A 236 -0.57 11.75 12.46
N LEU A 237 -0.07 10.54 12.15
CA LEU A 237 1.34 10.24 11.96
C LEU A 237 1.96 11.16 10.90
N ALA A 238 1.29 11.29 9.76
CA ALA A 238 1.78 12.17 8.70
C ALA A 238 1.90 13.64 9.13
N ARG A 239 1.23 14.06 10.19
CA ARG A 239 1.27 15.42 10.77
C ARG A 239 2.23 15.55 11.94
N ALA A 240 2.79 14.43 12.40
CA ALA A 240 3.77 14.43 13.48
C ALA A 240 5.05 15.15 13.06
N LYS A 241 5.79 15.64 14.05
CA LYS A 241 7.07 16.34 13.82
C LYS A 241 8.17 15.38 13.33
N ASN A 242 8.11 14.13 13.81
CA ASN A 242 9.02 13.04 13.43
C ASN A 242 8.12 11.81 13.15
N PRO A 243 7.57 11.69 11.95
CA PRO A 243 6.68 10.60 11.56
C PRO A 243 7.39 9.28 11.35
#